data_2366ab4e59d3169495815a35e15e354a
#
_entry.id   2366ab4e59d3169495815a35e15e354a
#
_cell.length_a   1.000
_cell.length_b   1.000
_cell.length_c   1.000
_cell.angle_alpha   90.00
_cell.angle_beta   90.00
_cell.angle_gamma   90.00
#
_symmetry.space_group_name_H-M   'P 1'
#
loop_
_entity.id
_entity.type
_entity.pdbx_description
1 polymer ?
#
loop_
_entity_poly.entity_id
_entity_poly.type
_entity_poly.pdbx_seq_one_letter_code
_entity_poly.pdbx_strand_id
1 'polypeptide(L)'
;MKILLFTDSLGAGGAQRQLVGLAVLLKKKGFEVKVCTYYDIDFYQQYLEDNGIVNEIIPHAITFQKRIWAVRKYFKKENPNWVIAYQESPSLVACAAKMLGCKFHLIASERNTTQIISMNERIRFFLYKWVDAIVPNSYAQEKFLLQHYPWMKVKIKTITNFVDLDRFSYVKRVRHRVPLIVIVASIWESKNTLGLIEGLKLLKNRGINFKVSWYGISEKNSDYLAQCRSKIEESDLQDYIELCKKTKVIEKKYAEADYFCLPSFFEGTPNVICEAISTGLPIICSDVCDNSIYVKDGINGFLFDPHHPESIAISLSKALALNDEQYRLFCMNSRQNAETLLNSDDFVDKYIKIINVK
;
A
#
# COMPACT_ATOMS: atom_id res chain seq x y z
N MET A 1 -2.42 24.85 14.85
CA MET A 1 -1.37 23.85 15.16
C MET A 1 -0.69 23.48 13.85
N LYS A 2 0.66 23.54 13.80
CA LYS A 2 1.46 23.27 12.59
C LYS A 2 1.93 21.84 12.55
N ILE A 3 1.58 21.11 11.50
CA ILE A 3 1.94 19.71 11.26
C ILE A 3 2.81 19.62 10.01
N LEU A 4 3.96 18.99 10.13
CA LEU A 4 4.87 18.76 9.03
C LEU A 4 4.87 17.27 8.66
N LEU A 5 4.44 16.94 7.44
CA LEU A 5 4.55 15.58 6.92
C LEU A 5 5.89 15.43 6.20
N PHE A 6 6.66 14.42 6.58
CA PHE A 6 8.02 14.22 6.11
C PHE A 6 8.19 12.85 5.46
N THR A 7 8.67 12.84 4.23
CA THR A 7 8.99 11.63 3.47
C THR A 7 10.23 11.83 2.61
N ASP A 8 10.70 10.78 1.94
CA ASP A 8 11.87 10.84 1.07
C ASP A 8 11.59 11.64 -0.22
N SER A 9 10.45 11.42 -0.85
CA SER A 9 10.06 11.99 -2.13
C SER A 9 8.55 11.95 -2.32
N LEU A 10 8.04 12.62 -3.35
CA LEU A 10 6.64 12.50 -3.82
C LEU A 10 6.51 11.52 -5.00
N GLY A 11 7.27 10.43 -5.00
CA GLY A 11 7.20 9.41 -6.05
C GLY A 11 5.88 8.63 -6.09
N ALA A 12 5.65 7.91 -7.19
CA ALA A 12 4.43 7.12 -7.44
C ALA A 12 4.37 5.85 -6.58
N GLY A 13 4.34 6.00 -5.25
CA GLY A 13 4.29 4.91 -4.28
C GLY A 13 3.03 4.94 -3.41
N GLY A 14 2.68 3.77 -2.86
CA GLY A 14 1.53 3.64 -1.95
C GLY A 14 1.69 4.44 -0.65
N ALA A 15 2.90 4.48 -0.09
CA ALA A 15 3.20 5.26 1.10
C ALA A 15 3.05 6.77 0.84
N GLN A 16 3.60 7.26 -0.28
CA GLN A 16 3.50 8.65 -0.69
C GLN A 16 2.04 9.07 -0.93
N ARG A 17 1.24 8.20 -1.58
CA ARG A 17 -0.20 8.46 -1.75
C ARG A 17 -0.92 8.62 -0.42
N GLN A 18 -0.66 7.76 0.55
CA GLN A 18 -1.25 7.85 1.88
C GLN A 18 -0.81 9.12 2.61
N LEU A 19 0.46 9.53 2.47
CA LEU A 19 0.97 10.76 3.08
C LEU A 19 0.29 12.00 2.49
N VAL A 20 0.22 12.12 1.16
CA VAL A 20 -0.39 13.29 0.54
C VAL A 20 -1.90 13.36 0.82
N GLY A 21 -2.57 12.19 0.86
CA GLY A 21 -3.96 12.11 1.28
C GLY A 21 -4.15 12.56 2.74
N LEU A 22 -3.29 12.09 3.66
CA LEU A 22 -3.33 12.55 5.06
C LEU A 22 -3.10 14.06 5.17
N ALA A 23 -2.20 14.62 4.35
CA ALA A 23 -1.96 16.06 4.32
C ALA A 23 -3.24 16.85 3.97
N VAL A 24 -3.95 16.41 2.93
CA VAL A 24 -5.22 17.03 2.49
C VAL A 24 -6.29 16.89 3.57
N LEU A 25 -6.44 15.70 4.18
CA LEU A 25 -7.44 15.46 5.21
C LEU A 25 -7.17 16.30 6.47
N LEU A 26 -5.92 16.38 6.95
CA LEU A 26 -5.55 17.22 8.08
C LEU A 26 -5.80 18.71 7.80
N LYS A 27 -5.51 19.17 6.59
CA LYS A 27 -5.80 20.55 6.20
C LYS A 27 -7.31 20.83 6.19
N LYS A 28 -8.13 19.91 5.67
CA LYS A 28 -9.60 20.02 5.73
C LYS A 28 -10.14 20.06 7.18
N LYS A 29 -9.45 19.42 8.13
CA LYS A 29 -9.77 19.48 9.57
C LYS A 29 -9.22 20.74 10.27
N GLY A 30 -8.66 21.71 9.53
CA GLY A 30 -8.25 23.02 10.03
C GLY A 30 -6.81 23.12 10.57
N PHE A 31 -5.97 22.12 10.34
CA PHE A 31 -4.55 22.19 10.71
C PHE A 31 -3.74 22.99 9.68
N GLU A 32 -2.69 23.67 10.14
CA GLU A 32 -1.65 24.19 9.25
C GLU A 32 -0.74 23.05 8.83
N VAL A 33 -0.76 22.69 7.55
CA VAL A 33 -0.07 21.51 7.03
C VAL A 33 0.94 21.91 5.97
N LYS A 34 2.17 21.40 6.11
CA LYS A 34 3.20 21.42 5.08
C LYS A 34 3.71 20.00 4.82
N VAL A 35 4.18 19.75 3.61
CA VAL A 35 4.93 18.54 3.25
C VAL A 35 6.38 18.93 3.03
N CYS A 36 7.31 18.06 3.38
CA CYS A 36 8.73 18.23 3.05
C CYS A 36 9.36 16.91 2.63
N THR A 37 10.25 17.01 1.65
CA THR A 37 10.98 15.88 1.07
C THR A 37 12.46 16.21 0.97
N TYR A 38 13.32 15.23 0.64
CA TYR A 38 14.74 15.47 0.37
C TYR A 38 15.19 14.96 -1.00
N TYR A 39 14.33 14.26 -1.75
CA TYR A 39 14.55 13.97 -3.16
C TYR A 39 13.55 14.73 -4.02
N ASP A 40 14.03 15.25 -5.15
CA ASP A 40 13.24 15.97 -6.14
C ASP A 40 12.54 14.98 -7.09
N ILE A 41 11.42 14.42 -6.62
CA ILE A 41 10.51 13.57 -7.40
C ILE A 41 9.11 14.05 -7.09
N ASP A 42 8.37 14.46 -8.12
CA ASP A 42 7.21 15.34 -8.06
C ASP A 42 5.86 14.71 -8.46
N PHE A 43 5.77 13.39 -8.56
CA PHE A 43 4.55 12.72 -9.06
C PHE A 43 3.25 13.19 -8.39
N TYR A 44 3.27 13.48 -7.08
CA TYR A 44 2.13 13.99 -6.33
C TYR A 44 2.17 15.49 -6.08
N GLN A 45 3.09 16.23 -6.66
CA GLN A 45 3.25 17.68 -6.46
C GLN A 45 1.98 18.44 -6.84
N GLN A 46 1.46 18.20 -8.05
CA GLN A 46 0.24 18.85 -8.54
C GLN A 46 -0.96 18.59 -7.62
N TYR A 47 -1.10 17.37 -7.10
CA TYR A 47 -2.19 17.02 -6.17
C TYR A 47 -2.13 17.85 -4.87
N LEU A 48 -0.94 18.10 -4.35
CA LEU A 48 -0.76 18.96 -3.16
C LEU A 48 -1.07 20.42 -3.49
N GLU A 49 -0.61 20.92 -4.63
CA GLU A 49 -0.84 22.29 -5.09
C GLU A 49 -2.33 22.58 -5.30
N ASP A 50 -3.06 21.68 -5.95
CA ASP A 50 -4.52 21.77 -6.16
C ASP A 50 -5.29 21.86 -4.83
N ASN A 51 -4.72 21.29 -3.76
CA ASN A 51 -5.27 21.38 -2.40
C ASN A 51 -4.63 22.50 -1.57
N GLY A 52 -3.79 23.35 -2.18
CA GLY A 52 -3.13 24.48 -1.54
C GLY A 52 -2.14 24.09 -0.45
N ILE A 53 -1.48 22.92 -0.57
CA ILE A 53 -0.47 22.43 0.36
C ILE A 53 0.90 22.60 -0.29
N VAL A 54 1.81 23.24 0.45
CA VAL A 54 3.19 23.46 0.00
C VAL A 54 4.03 22.21 0.29
N ASN A 55 4.77 21.75 -0.72
CA ASN A 55 5.88 20.82 -0.54
C ASN A 55 7.20 21.58 -0.67
N GLU A 56 8.08 21.43 0.32
CA GLU A 56 9.41 22.02 0.28
C GLU A 56 10.47 20.91 0.21
N ILE A 57 11.38 21.03 -0.78
CA ILE A 57 12.51 20.11 -0.92
C ILE A 57 13.63 20.62 -0.02
N ILE A 58 14.09 19.79 0.93
CA ILE A 58 15.16 20.13 1.84
C ILE A 58 16.50 20.06 1.10
N PRO A 59 17.20 21.18 0.92
CA PRO A 59 18.42 21.23 0.13
C PRO A 59 19.60 20.54 0.84
N HIS A 60 20.59 20.13 0.06
CA HIS A 60 21.86 19.55 0.56
C HIS A 60 21.74 18.23 1.35
N ALA A 61 20.60 17.53 1.25
CA ALA A 61 20.35 16.26 1.94
C ALA A 61 20.91 15.02 1.19
N ILE A 62 22.09 15.15 0.60
CA ILE A 62 22.69 14.18 -0.36
C ILE A 62 23.13 12.90 0.36
N THR A 63 23.96 13.02 1.39
CA THR A 63 24.42 11.87 2.19
C THR A 63 23.61 11.75 3.47
N PHE A 64 23.58 10.57 4.09
CA PHE A 64 22.81 10.34 5.32
C PHE A 64 23.17 11.36 6.43
N GLN A 65 24.46 11.61 6.65
CA GLN A 65 24.92 12.57 7.67
C GLN A 65 24.51 14.01 7.32
N LYS A 66 24.76 14.46 6.07
CA LYS A 66 24.36 15.79 5.61
C LYS A 66 22.83 15.95 5.68
N ARG A 67 22.08 14.88 5.41
CA ARG A 67 20.62 14.87 5.51
C ARG A 67 20.15 15.16 6.93
N ILE A 68 20.73 14.53 7.95
CA ILE A 68 20.36 14.80 9.34
C ILE A 68 20.54 16.29 9.68
N TRP A 69 21.66 16.90 9.30
CA TRP A 69 21.94 18.31 9.58
C TRP A 69 21.02 19.25 8.78
N ALA A 70 20.77 18.96 7.50
CA ALA A 70 19.86 19.74 6.66
C ALA A 70 18.43 19.70 7.21
N VAL A 71 17.91 18.51 7.52
CA VAL A 71 16.59 18.32 8.11
C VAL A 71 16.48 18.98 9.48
N ARG A 72 17.51 18.86 10.33
CA ARG A 72 17.55 19.55 11.62
C ARG A 72 17.47 21.07 11.46
N LYS A 73 18.24 21.66 10.51
CA LYS A 73 18.19 23.10 10.22
C LYS A 73 16.81 23.52 9.74
N TYR A 74 16.22 22.73 8.86
CA TYR A 74 14.89 22.96 8.32
C TYR A 74 13.81 22.88 9.42
N PHE A 75 13.80 21.84 10.25
CA PHE A 75 12.84 21.69 11.33
C PHE A 75 12.97 22.80 12.40
N LYS A 76 14.18 23.28 12.68
CA LYS A 76 14.37 24.45 13.57
C LYS A 76 13.79 25.73 12.97
N LYS A 77 13.93 25.94 11.66
CA LYS A 77 13.34 27.10 10.94
C LYS A 77 11.82 27.03 10.94
N GLU A 78 11.26 25.86 10.60
CA GLU A 78 9.81 25.67 10.49
C GLU A 78 9.10 25.63 11.84
N ASN A 79 9.81 25.20 12.89
CA ASN A 79 9.31 25.06 14.26
C ASN A 79 7.92 24.39 14.34
N PRO A 80 7.74 23.16 13.80
CA PRO A 80 6.46 22.47 13.80
C PRO A 80 6.07 22.01 15.21
N ASN A 81 4.77 21.94 15.50
CA ASN A 81 4.28 21.27 16.71
C ASN A 81 4.42 19.74 16.57
N TRP A 82 4.12 19.21 15.40
CA TRP A 82 4.19 17.80 15.07
C TRP A 82 4.93 17.54 13.78
N VAL A 83 5.72 16.47 13.78
CA VAL A 83 6.29 15.86 12.57
C VAL A 83 5.71 14.46 12.42
N ILE A 84 5.13 14.16 11.25
CA ILE A 84 4.68 12.81 10.89
C ILE A 84 5.63 12.30 9.82
N ALA A 85 6.56 11.43 10.19
CA ALA A 85 7.56 10.88 9.29
C ALA A 85 7.07 9.55 8.70
N TYR A 86 7.02 9.47 7.38
CA TYR A 86 6.59 8.29 6.65
C TYR A 86 7.81 7.52 6.13
N GLN A 87 7.79 6.21 6.30
CA GLN A 87 8.83 5.28 5.91
C GLN A 87 10.06 5.31 6.84
N GLU A 88 10.98 4.40 6.59
CA GLU A 88 12.12 4.06 7.47
C GLU A 88 13.14 5.19 7.57
N SER A 89 13.66 5.64 6.42
CA SER A 89 14.72 6.65 6.37
C SER A 89 14.26 8.01 6.90
N PRO A 90 13.07 8.56 6.51
CA PRO A 90 12.55 9.78 7.11
C PRO A 90 12.31 9.67 8.61
N SER A 91 11.77 8.55 9.10
CA SER A 91 11.55 8.33 10.54
C SER A 91 12.86 8.34 11.32
N LEU A 92 13.89 7.70 10.80
CA LEU A 92 15.22 7.66 11.43
C LEU A 92 15.87 9.04 11.45
N VAL A 93 15.79 9.80 10.35
CA VAL A 93 16.32 11.16 10.24
C VAL A 93 15.58 12.12 11.18
N ALA A 94 14.25 12.02 11.28
CA ALA A 94 13.45 12.83 12.19
C ALA A 94 13.79 12.53 13.67
N CYS A 95 13.99 11.26 14.04
CA CYS A 95 14.46 10.87 15.37
C CYS A 95 15.82 11.51 15.68
N ALA A 96 16.78 11.43 14.74
CA ALA A 96 18.10 12.04 14.91
C ALA A 96 18.02 13.57 15.08
N ALA A 97 17.19 14.25 14.29
CA ALA A 97 16.97 15.69 14.41
C ALA A 97 16.39 16.07 15.80
N LYS A 98 15.45 15.28 16.33
CA LYS A 98 14.88 15.46 17.67
C LYS A 98 15.94 15.28 18.77
N MET A 99 16.75 14.23 18.68
CA MET A 99 17.88 14.00 19.61
C MET A 99 18.91 15.12 19.58
N LEU A 100 19.11 15.76 18.42
CA LEU A 100 20.01 16.91 18.23
C LEU A 100 19.35 18.25 18.64
N GLY A 101 18.29 18.23 19.44
CA GLY A 101 17.69 19.38 20.10
C GLY A 101 16.63 20.13 19.28
N CYS A 102 15.98 19.50 18.30
CA CYS A 102 14.73 20.01 17.75
C CYS A 102 13.57 19.68 18.71
N LYS A 103 12.68 20.66 18.90
CA LYS A 103 11.51 20.50 19.79
C LYS A 103 10.25 20.32 18.95
N PHE A 104 9.73 19.12 18.89
CA PHE A 104 8.47 18.76 18.23
C PHE A 104 8.00 17.38 18.72
N HIS A 105 6.72 17.09 18.59
CA HIS A 105 6.20 15.74 18.74
C HIS A 105 6.39 14.96 17.44
N LEU A 106 6.74 13.67 17.55
CA LEU A 106 7.09 12.83 16.40
C LEU A 106 6.22 11.58 16.32
N ILE A 107 5.55 11.40 15.19
CA ILE A 107 4.95 10.14 14.77
C ILE A 107 5.87 9.48 13.75
N ALA A 108 6.35 8.27 14.05
CA ALA A 108 7.05 7.42 13.08
C ALA A 108 6.05 6.46 12.43
N SER A 109 5.82 6.61 11.13
CA SER A 109 4.86 5.79 10.38
C SER A 109 5.57 4.68 9.61
N GLU A 110 5.40 3.44 10.07
CA GLU A 110 5.89 2.22 9.40
C GLU A 110 4.95 1.84 8.26
N ARG A 111 5.50 1.80 7.05
CA ARG A 111 4.69 1.61 5.82
C ARG A 111 5.00 0.31 5.08
N ASN A 112 5.97 -0.44 5.57
CA ASN A 112 6.37 -1.75 5.07
C ASN A 112 6.27 -2.78 6.19
N THR A 113 6.03 -4.04 5.84
CA THR A 113 6.12 -5.15 6.79
C THR A 113 7.57 -5.62 6.87
N THR A 114 8.15 -5.56 8.07
CA THR A 114 9.51 -6.01 8.33
C THR A 114 9.57 -7.53 8.29
N GLN A 115 10.44 -8.10 7.45
CA GLN A 115 10.63 -9.55 7.33
C GLN A 115 11.85 -10.03 8.13
N ILE A 116 12.91 -9.21 8.19
CA ILE A 116 14.19 -9.56 8.83
C ILE A 116 14.66 -8.37 9.65
N ILE A 117 15.16 -8.63 10.85
CA ILE A 117 15.77 -7.61 11.71
C ILE A 117 17.27 -7.53 11.41
N SER A 118 17.65 -6.66 10.48
CA SER A 118 19.03 -6.33 10.21
C SER A 118 19.59 -5.30 11.22
N MET A 119 20.86 -4.92 11.10
CA MET A 119 21.44 -3.88 11.95
C MET A 119 20.71 -2.53 11.78
N ASN A 120 20.23 -2.21 10.56
CA ASN A 120 19.50 -0.97 10.30
C ASN A 120 18.18 -0.94 11.04
N GLU A 121 17.42 -2.07 11.04
CA GLU A 121 16.17 -2.19 11.80
C GLU A 121 16.42 -2.09 13.31
N ARG A 122 17.50 -2.70 13.83
CA ARG A 122 17.86 -2.59 15.26
C ARG A 122 18.12 -1.15 15.66
N ILE A 123 18.89 -0.39 14.88
CA ILE A 123 19.15 1.02 15.12
C ILE A 123 17.85 1.83 15.05
N ARG A 124 17.05 1.63 14.01
CA ARG A 124 15.77 2.33 13.84
C ARG A 124 14.84 2.10 15.01
N PHE A 125 14.62 0.84 15.37
CA PHE A 125 13.71 0.49 16.47
C PHE A 125 14.27 0.94 17.83
N PHE A 126 15.57 0.98 18.03
CA PHE A 126 16.14 1.59 19.22
C PHE A 126 15.83 3.09 19.27
N LEU A 127 15.97 3.82 18.15
CA LEU A 127 15.69 5.24 18.07
C LEU A 127 14.19 5.57 18.27
N TYR A 128 13.29 4.62 18.09
CA TYR A 128 11.86 4.81 18.38
C TYR A 128 11.54 5.00 19.86
N LYS A 129 12.52 4.89 20.75
CA LYS A 129 12.38 5.35 22.14
C LYS A 129 12.11 6.86 22.23
N TRP A 130 12.53 7.64 21.23
CA TRP A 130 12.36 9.10 21.19
C TRP A 130 11.13 9.56 20.39
N VAL A 131 10.38 8.68 19.75
CA VAL A 131 9.11 9.05 19.12
C VAL A 131 7.98 9.13 20.15
N ASP A 132 6.98 9.91 19.84
CA ASP A 132 5.76 10.04 20.68
C ASP A 132 4.74 8.96 20.34
N ALA A 133 4.66 8.55 19.07
CA ALA A 133 3.87 7.42 18.61
C ALA A 133 4.54 6.68 17.45
N ILE A 134 4.28 5.37 17.37
CA ILE A 134 4.67 4.49 16.26
C ILE A 134 3.38 4.07 15.58
N VAL A 135 3.27 4.35 14.28
CA VAL A 135 2.06 4.07 13.51
C VAL A 135 2.37 3.08 12.39
N PRO A 136 2.28 1.76 12.66
CA PRO A 136 2.30 0.78 11.59
C PRO A 136 1.00 0.87 10.76
N ASN A 137 1.11 0.57 9.46
CA ASN A 137 -0.06 0.53 8.57
C ASN A 137 -0.76 -0.83 8.56
N SER A 138 -0.25 -1.83 9.29
CA SER A 138 -0.81 -3.18 9.31
C SER A 138 -0.74 -3.81 10.69
N TYR A 139 -1.69 -4.66 11.02
CA TYR A 139 -1.67 -5.44 12.26
C TYR A 139 -0.57 -6.50 12.23
N ALA A 140 -0.21 -7.00 11.05
CA ALA A 140 0.93 -7.90 10.89
C ALA A 140 2.24 -7.21 11.33
N GLN A 141 2.46 -5.94 10.95
CA GLN A 141 3.62 -5.17 11.40
C GLN A 141 3.56 -4.86 12.90
N GLU A 142 2.39 -4.50 13.43
CA GLU A 142 2.19 -4.33 14.87
C GLU A 142 2.58 -5.61 15.64
N LYS A 143 2.04 -6.75 15.23
CA LYS A 143 2.35 -8.06 15.84
C LYS A 143 3.84 -8.36 15.82
N PHE A 144 4.49 -8.14 14.66
CA PHE A 144 5.93 -8.33 14.51
C PHE A 144 6.73 -7.44 15.47
N LEU A 145 6.40 -6.14 15.54
CA LEU A 145 7.08 -5.19 16.43
C LEU A 145 6.90 -5.56 17.90
N LEU A 146 5.70 -5.94 18.31
CA LEU A 146 5.41 -6.30 19.70
C LEU A 146 6.08 -7.62 20.12
N GLN A 147 6.23 -8.56 19.20
CA GLN A 147 6.95 -9.82 19.46
C GLN A 147 8.45 -9.58 19.74
N HIS A 148 9.08 -8.65 19.01
CA HIS A 148 10.51 -8.39 19.11
C HIS A 148 10.86 -7.24 20.06
N TYR A 149 9.94 -6.30 20.23
CA TYR A 149 10.12 -5.08 21.02
C TYR A 149 8.87 -4.76 21.87
N PRO A 150 8.57 -5.57 22.93
CA PRO A 150 7.36 -5.43 23.74
C PRO A 150 7.16 -4.04 24.36
N TRP A 151 8.25 -3.30 24.60
CA TRP A 151 8.21 -1.94 25.14
C TRP A 151 7.47 -0.94 24.23
N MET A 152 7.33 -1.22 22.93
CA MET A 152 6.63 -0.35 21.99
C MET A 152 5.11 -0.33 22.22
N LYS A 153 4.54 -1.28 22.98
CA LYS A 153 3.10 -1.41 23.22
C LYS A 153 2.43 -0.11 23.65
N VAL A 154 3.11 0.69 24.47
CA VAL A 154 2.57 1.97 24.97
C VAL A 154 2.56 3.09 23.91
N LYS A 155 3.29 2.93 22.81
CA LYS A 155 3.42 3.93 21.74
C LYS A 155 2.81 3.50 20.41
N ILE A 156 2.57 2.20 20.21
CA ILE A 156 2.01 1.68 18.95
C ILE A 156 0.52 2.03 18.86
N LYS A 157 0.13 2.53 17.70
CA LYS A 157 -1.24 2.78 17.27
C LYS A 157 -1.38 2.41 15.80
N THR A 158 -1.88 1.23 15.50
CA THR A 158 -2.08 0.79 14.12
C THR A 158 -3.15 1.60 13.42
N ILE A 159 -2.77 2.22 12.31
CA ILE A 159 -3.66 2.98 11.43
C ILE A 159 -3.47 2.45 10.01
N THR A 160 -4.42 1.64 9.58
CA THR A 160 -4.44 1.07 8.23
C THR A 160 -4.68 2.16 7.18
N ASN A 161 -4.50 1.82 5.91
CA ASN A 161 -4.67 2.80 4.82
C ASN A 161 -6.15 3.15 4.61
N PHE A 162 -6.39 4.30 4.01
CA PHE A 162 -7.71 4.70 3.48
C PHE A 162 -7.71 4.69 1.96
N VAL A 163 -8.89 4.75 1.37
CA VAL A 163 -9.08 4.93 -0.08
C VAL A 163 -10.03 6.09 -0.31
N ASP A 164 -9.76 6.87 -1.34
CA ASP A 164 -10.70 7.85 -1.89
C ASP A 164 -11.84 7.09 -2.58
N LEU A 165 -12.96 6.93 -1.89
CA LEU A 165 -14.10 6.14 -2.33
C LEU A 165 -14.89 6.81 -3.48
N ASP A 166 -14.69 8.10 -3.71
CA ASP A 166 -15.27 8.84 -4.84
C ASP A 166 -14.46 8.54 -6.12
N ARG A 167 -13.14 8.57 -6.02
CA ARG A 167 -12.25 8.17 -7.12
C ARG A 167 -12.38 6.68 -7.46
N PHE A 168 -12.42 5.81 -6.46
CA PHE A 168 -12.63 4.37 -6.61
C PHE A 168 -14.09 4.01 -6.32
N SER A 169 -14.99 4.62 -7.09
CA SER A 169 -16.43 4.47 -6.91
C SER A 169 -16.91 3.07 -7.30
N TYR A 170 -18.02 2.65 -6.67
CA TYR A 170 -18.65 1.38 -6.99
C TYR A 170 -19.09 1.31 -8.45
N VAL A 171 -18.77 0.21 -9.10
CA VAL A 171 -19.20 -0.07 -10.49
C VAL A 171 -20.15 -1.26 -10.49
N LYS A 172 -21.39 -1.04 -10.99
CA LYS A 172 -22.32 -2.14 -11.26
C LYS A 172 -21.82 -2.93 -12.47
N ARG A 173 -21.45 -4.19 -12.24
CA ARG A 173 -20.79 -5.03 -13.26
C ARG A 173 -21.73 -6.02 -13.90
N VAL A 174 -21.50 -6.23 -15.19
CA VAL A 174 -21.98 -7.40 -15.93
C VAL A 174 -20.73 -8.17 -16.33
N ARG A 175 -20.61 -9.42 -15.87
CA ARG A 175 -19.42 -10.24 -16.08
C ARG A 175 -19.21 -10.52 -17.56
N HIS A 176 -17.98 -10.43 -18.03
CA HIS A 176 -17.62 -10.78 -19.39
C HIS A 176 -17.83 -12.27 -19.66
N ARG A 177 -18.14 -12.62 -20.91
CA ARG A 177 -18.23 -14.02 -21.34
C ARG A 177 -16.93 -14.79 -21.09
N VAL A 178 -15.79 -14.14 -21.32
CA VAL A 178 -14.47 -14.60 -20.90
C VAL A 178 -14.02 -13.66 -19.77
N PRO A 179 -14.01 -14.12 -18.51
CA PRO A 179 -13.74 -13.25 -17.38
C PRO A 179 -12.36 -12.60 -17.45
N LEU A 180 -12.30 -11.30 -17.13
CA LEU A 180 -11.09 -10.51 -17.06
C LEU A 180 -10.62 -10.37 -15.60
N ILE A 181 -9.43 -10.86 -15.32
CA ILE A 181 -8.76 -10.74 -14.03
C ILE A 181 -7.72 -9.62 -14.14
N VAL A 182 -7.81 -8.61 -13.31
CA VAL A 182 -6.79 -7.55 -13.24
C VAL A 182 -5.85 -7.76 -12.08
N ILE A 183 -4.56 -7.49 -12.31
CA ILE A 183 -3.49 -7.49 -11.31
C ILE A 183 -2.79 -6.16 -11.37
N VAL A 184 -2.54 -5.56 -10.20
CA VAL A 184 -1.84 -4.28 -10.11
C VAL A 184 -0.69 -4.43 -9.11
N ALA A 185 0.47 -4.76 -9.63
CA ALA A 185 1.69 -4.94 -8.84
C ALA A 185 2.93 -4.81 -9.72
N SER A 186 4.02 -4.30 -9.17
CA SER A 186 5.32 -4.39 -9.84
C SER A 186 5.72 -5.86 -9.98
N ILE A 187 6.37 -6.23 -11.08
CA ILE A 187 6.85 -7.61 -11.30
C ILE A 187 8.15 -7.79 -10.53
N TRP A 188 8.02 -8.38 -9.35
CA TRP A 188 9.09 -8.71 -8.41
C TRP A 188 8.83 -10.09 -7.80
N GLU A 189 9.87 -10.75 -7.35
CA GLU A 189 9.80 -12.08 -6.71
C GLU A 189 8.77 -12.09 -5.57
N SER A 190 8.75 -11.03 -4.76
CA SER A 190 7.80 -10.90 -3.64
C SER A 190 6.33 -10.86 -4.06
N LYS A 191 6.05 -10.56 -5.33
CA LYS A 191 4.70 -10.56 -5.91
C LYS A 191 4.30 -11.89 -6.55
N ASN A 192 5.18 -12.89 -6.47
CA ASN A 192 4.91 -14.28 -6.83
C ASN A 192 4.34 -14.46 -8.25
N THR A 193 4.90 -13.74 -9.23
CA THR A 193 4.43 -13.79 -10.62
C THR A 193 4.56 -15.20 -11.19
N LEU A 194 5.68 -15.88 -10.91
CA LEU A 194 5.93 -17.24 -11.42
C LEU A 194 4.94 -18.25 -10.83
N GLY A 195 4.65 -18.18 -9.52
CA GLY A 195 3.66 -19.06 -8.88
C GLY A 195 2.25 -18.85 -9.44
N LEU A 196 1.88 -17.60 -9.74
CA LEU A 196 0.60 -17.34 -10.41
C LEU A 196 0.57 -17.93 -11.83
N ILE A 197 1.63 -17.77 -12.64
CA ILE A 197 1.69 -18.36 -13.99
C ILE A 197 1.48 -19.87 -13.93
N GLU A 198 2.10 -20.57 -12.99
CA GLU A 198 1.86 -22.01 -12.79
C GLU A 198 0.39 -22.31 -12.40
N GLY A 199 -0.20 -21.54 -11.50
CA GLY A 199 -1.62 -21.67 -11.16
C GLY A 199 -2.55 -21.44 -12.36
N LEU A 200 -2.26 -20.45 -13.20
CA LEU A 200 -3.01 -20.16 -14.42
C LEU A 200 -2.85 -21.25 -15.48
N LYS A 201 -1.66 -21.87 -15.59
CA LYS A 201 -1.45 -23.05 -16.43
C LYS A 201 -2.34 -24.22 -16.01
N LEU A 202 -2.45 -24.49 -14.69
CA LEU A 202 -3.34 -25.50 -14.18
C LEU A 202 -4.81 -25.19 -14.49
N LEU A 203 -5.21 -23.92 -14.42
CA LEU A 203 -6.55 -23.45 -14.74
C LEU A 203 -6.88 -23.66 -16.23
N LYS A 204 -5.95 -23.29 -17.14
CA LYS A 204 -6.08 -23.53 -18.59
C LYS A 204 -6.21 -25.03 -18.90
N ASN A 205 -5.37 -25.87 -18.27
CA ASN A 205 -5.41 -27.32 -18.46
C ASN A 205 -6.73 -27.96 -18.03
N ARG A 206 -7.51 -27.30 -17.17
CA ARG A 206 -8.89 -27.69 -16.80
C ARG A 206 -9.94 -27.19 -17.81
N GLY A 207 -9.53 -26.55 -18.91
CA GLY A 207 -10.42 -26.00 -19.93
C GLY A 207 -11.17 -24.73 -19.50
N ILE A 208 -10.74 -24.03 -18.46
CA ILE A 208 -11.37 -22.81 -17.98
C ILE A 208 -10.82 -21.62 -18.79
N ASN A 209 -11.74 -20.83 -19.40
CA ASN A 209 -11.38 -19.63 -20.15
C ASN A 209 -11.28 -18.41 -19.24
N PHE A 210 -10.25 -17.60 -19.42
CA PHE A 210 -10.00 -16.35 -18.68
C PHE A 210 -9.05 -15.45 -19.47
N LYS A 211 -8.97 -14.19 -19.04
CA LYS A 211 -7.92 -13.23 -19.45
C LYS A 211 -7.33 -12.58 -18.21
N VAL A 212 -6.05 -12.27 -18.24
CA VAL A 212 -5.33 -11.59 -17.17
C VAL A 212 -4.64 -10.36 -17.74
N SER A 213 -4.88 -9.19 -17.15
CA SER A 213 -4.12 -7.98 -17.43
C SER A 213 -3.32 -7.60 -16.19
N TRP A 214 -1.97 -7.69 -16.28
CA TRP A 214 -1.06 -7.34 -15.17
C TRP A 214 -0.45 -5.96 -15.39
N TYR A 215 -0.87 -4.98 -14.60
CA TYR A 215 -0.35 -3.60 -14.64
C TYR A 215 0.78 -3.40 -13.64
N GLY A 216 1.97 -3.06 -14.12
CA GLY A 216 3.09 -2.76 -13.23
C GLY A 216 4.47 -3.09 -13.77
N ILE A 217 4.61 -3.36 -15.07
CA ILE A 217 5.93 -3.55 -15.68
C ILE A 217 6.82 -2.34 -15.38
N SER A 218 8.03 -2.64 -14.95
CA SER A 218 9.11 -1.69 -14.76
C SER A 218 10.40 -2.32 -15.27
N GLU A 219 11.22 -1.53 -15.93
CA GLU A 219 12.54 -1.97 -16.42
C GLU A 219 13.57 -2.20 -15.30
N LYS A 220 13.21 -1.83 -14.06
CA LYS A 220 14.10 -1.96 -12.90
C LYS A 220 14.42 -3.39 -12.50
N ASN A 221 13.62 -4.38 -12.93
CA ASN A 221 13.84 -5.81 -12.66
C ASN A 221 13.74 -6.61 -13.97
N SER A 222 14.60 -6.27 -14.93
CA SER A 222 14.60 -6.83 -16.28
C SER A 222 14.74 -8.35 -16.30
N ASP A 223 15.61 -8.91 -15.45
CA ASP A 223 15.93 -10.33 -15.43
C ASP A 223 14.74 -11.17 -14.95
N TYR A 224 14.09 -10.76 -13.85
CA TYR A 224 12.90 -11.45 -13.38
C TYR A 224 11.70 -11.28 -14.33
N LEU A 225 11.57 -10.11 -14.95
CA LEU A 225 10.56 -9.89 -15.99
C LEU A 225 10.81 -10.80 -17.21
N ALA A 226 12.06 -10.99 -17.63
CA ALA A 226 12.42 -11.92 -18.71
C ALA A 226 12.06 -13.36 -18.35
N GLN A 227 12.37 -13.80 -17.12
CA GLN A 227 11.96 -15.12 -16.62
C GLN A 227 10.43 -15.30 -16.65
N CYS A 228 9.68 -14.28 -16.24
CA CYS A 228 8.21 -14.33 -16.28
C CYS A 228 7.68 -14.45 -17.73
N ARG A 229 8.29 -13.75 -18.69
CA ARG A 229 7.91 -13.85 -20.11
C ARG A 229 8.20 -15.24 -20.68
N SER A 230 9.40 -15.77 -20.48
CA SER A 230 9.73 -17.15 -20.88
C SER A 230 8.75 -18.15 -20.27
N LYS A 231 8.40 -17.99 -19.00
CA LYS A 231 7.47 -18.88 -18.32
C LYS A 231 6.05 -18.81 -18.90
N ILE A 232 5.59 -17.63 -19.32
CA ILE A 232 4.30 -17.45 -20.01
C ILE A 232 4.33 -18.21 -21.35
N GLU A 233 5.41 -18.09 -22.12
CA GLU A 233 5.58 -18.78 -23.40
C GLU A 233 5.65 -20.30 -23.23
N GLU A 234 6.48 -20.82 -22.33
CA GLU A 234 6.60 -22.24 -21.98
C GLU A 234 5.30 -22.88 -21.50
N SER A 235 4.38 -22.05 -20.99
CA SER A 235 3.08 -22.48 -20.47
C SER A 235 1.94 -22.29 -21.48
N ASP A 236 2.24 -21.83 -22.70
CA ASP A 236 1.26 -21.45 -23.73
C ASP A 236 0.18 -20.47 -23.22
N LEU A 237 0.58 -19.47 -22.43
CA LEU A 237 -0.33 -18.50 -21.81
C LEU A 237 -0.30 -17.11 -22.47
N GLN A 238 0.39 -16.94 -23.62
CA GLN A 238 0.54 -15.67 -24.32
C GLN A 238 -0.82 -15.05 -24.69
N ASP A 239 -1.79 -15.89 -25.06
CA ASP A 239 -3.15 -15.44 -25.38
C ASP A 239 -4.02 -15.17 -24.15
N TYR A 240 -3.54 -15.53 -22.96
CA TYR A 240 -4.29 -15.41 -21.68
C TYR A 240 -3.79 -14.27 -20.82
N ILE A 241 -2.49 -13.94 -20.87
CA ILE A 241 -1.83 -12.98 -19.98
C ILE A 241 -1.25 -11.84 -20.76
N GLU A 242 -1.67 -10.63 -20.46
CA GLU A 242 -1.07 -9.41 -20.95
C GLU A 242 -0.29 -8.71 -19.82
N LEU A 243 1.00 -8.46 -20.06
CA LEU A 243 1.84 -7.68 -19.15
C LEU A 243 1.84 -6.21 -19.58
N CYS A 244 1.25 -5.35 -18.77
CA CYS A 244 1.00 -3.96 -19.07
C CYS A 244 1.94 -3.01 -18.29
N LYS A 245 2.24 -1.86 -18.89
CA LYS A 245 2.93 -0.75 -18.20
C LYS A 245 2.06 -0.16 -17.08
N LYS A 246 2.70 0.55 -16.16
CA LYS A 246 1.98 1.35 -15.14
C LYS A 246 1.06 2.36 -15.82
N THR A 247 -0.12 2.58 -15.25
CA THR A 247 -1.10 3.56 -15.73
C THR A 247 -1.44 4.58 -14.65
N LYS A 248 -1.79 5.80 -15.05
CA LYS A 248 -2.28 6.86 -14.15
C LYS A 248 -3.79 6.77 -13.89
N VAL A 249 -4.50 5.96 -14.69
CA VAL A 249 -5.97 5.81 -14.66
C VAL A 249 -6.36 4.39 -14.24
N ILE A 250 -5.73 3.91 -13.16
CA ILE A 250 -5.90 2.52 -12.70
C ILE A 250 -7.34 2.24 -12.27
N GLU A 251 -8.09 3.25 -11.79
CA GLU A 251 -9.49 3.16 -11.43
C GLU A 251 -10.36 2.69 -12.61
N LYS A 252 -10.02 3.09 -13.85
CA LYS A 252 -10.71 2.60 -15.06
C LYS A 252 -10.43 1.11 -15.30
N LYS A 253 -9.21 0.66 -15.01
CA LYS A 253 -8.83 -0.75 -15.18
C LYS A 253 -9.52 -1.66 -14.16
N TYR A 254 -9.72 -1.18 -12.94
CA TYR A 254 -10.59 -1.87 -11.98
C TYR A 254 -12.06 -1.88 -12.45
N ALA A 255 -12.55 -0.80 -13.05
CA ALA A 255 -13.92 -0.72 -13.54
C ALA A 255 -14.18 -1.69 -14.71
N GLU A 256 -13.20 -1.90 -15.58
CA GLU A 256 -13.27 -2.79 -16.75
C GLU A 256 -13.15 -4.29 -16.39
N ALA A 257 -12.62 -4.63 -15.22
CA ALA A 257 -12.34 -6.01 -14.83
C ALA A 257 -13.53 -6.70 -14.14
N ASP A 258 -13.52 -8.04 -14.15
CA ASP A 258 -14.47 -8.87 -13.41
C ASP A 258 -13.93 -9.27 -12.05
N TYR A 259 -12.64 -9.52 -11.93
CA TYR A 259 -11.96 -9.95 -10.71
C TYR A 259 -10.65 -9.23 -10.53
N PHE A 260 -10.21 -9.10 -9.29
CA PHE A 260 -8.88 -8.67 -8.94
C PHE A 260 -8.09 -9.83 -8.34
N CYS A 261 -6.81 -9.99 -8.74
CA CYS A 261 -5.93 -10.99 -8.14
C CYS A 261 -4.65 -10.35 -7.58
N LEU A 262 -4.17 -10.86 -6.42
CA LEU A 262 -2.88 -10.48 -5.84
C LEU A 262 -2.19 -11.69 -5.20
N PRO A 263 -1.17 -12.28 -5.85
CA PRO A 263 -0.54 -13.52 -5.40
C PRO A 263 0.68 -13.34 -4.49
N SER A 264 0.88 -12.17 -3.89
CA SER A 264 2.07 -11.78 -3.13
C SER A 264 2.42 -12.76 -1.99
N PHE A 265 3.71 -12.97 -1.75
CA PHE A 265 4.18 -13.74 -0.59
C PHE A 265 4.02 -12.99 0.74
N PHE A 266 4.03 -11.65 0.71
CA PHE A 266 3.79 -10.80 1.88
C PHE A 266 3.33 -9.39 1.44
N GLU A 267 2.57 -8.74 2.30
CA GLU A 267 2.07 -7.37 2.12
C GLU A 267 2.09 -6.62 3.47
N GLY A 268 2.04 -5.29 3.42
CA GLY A 268 1.53 -4.50 4.55
C GLY A 268 0.01 -4.35 4.43
N THR A 269 -0.54 -3.14 4.51
CA THR A 269 -1.87 -2.88 3.98
C THR A 269 -1.78 -2.85 2.46
N PRO A 270 -2.42 -3.79 1.74
CA PRO A 270 -2.34 -3.84 0.28
C PRO A 270 -3.26 -2.79 -0.35
N ASN A 271 -2.71 -1.59 -0.66
CA ASN A 271 -3.49 -0.50 -1.26
C ASN A 271 -4.31 -0.96 -2.48
N VAL A 272 -3.74 -1.84 -3.29
CA VAL A 272 -4.38 -2.34 -4.52
C VAL A 272 -5.60 -3.22 -4.25
N ILE A 273 -5.59 -4.02 -3.17
CA ILE A 273 -6.79 -4.74 -2.70
C ILE A 273 -7.82 -3.73 -2.19
N CYS A 274 -7.39 -2.75 -1.39
CA CYS A 274 -8.28 -1.72 -0.86
C CYS A 274 -8.97 -0.93 -2.00
N GLU A 275 -8.23 -0.58 -3.05
CA GLU A 275 -8.77 0.07 -4.25
C GLU A 275 -9.74 -0.83 -5.01
N ALA A 276 -9.39 -2.08 -5.21
CA ALA A 276 -10.21 -3.04 -5.93
C ALA A 276 -11.56 -3.31 -5.22
N ILE A 277 -11.55 -3.55 -3.90
CA ILE A 277 -12.80 -3.73 -3.14
C ILE A 277 -13.66 -2.46 -3.12
N SER A 278 -13.03 -1.27 -3.17
CA SER A 278 -13.76 0.00 -3.25
C SER A 278 -14.59 0.12 -4.53
N THR A 279 -14.07 -0.42 -5.65
CA THR A 279 -14.84 -0.46 -6.90
C THR A 279 -15.83 -1.62 -6.95
N GLY A 280 -15.89 -2.47 -5.92
CA GLY A 280 -16.76 -3.63 -5.84
C GLY A 280 -16.22 -4.86 -6.59
N LEU A 281 -14.90 -4.99 -6.82
CA LEU A 281 -14.33 -6.21 -7.41
C LEU A 281 -14.29 -7.34 -6.39
N PRO A 282 -14.74 -8.56 -6.75
CA PRO A 282 -14.37 -9.76 -6.01
C PRO A 282 -12.87 -10.02 -6.08
N ILE A 283 -12.28 -10.42 -4.96
CA ILE A 283 -10.84 -10.52 -4.79
C ILE A 283 -10.39 -11.98 -4.73
N ILE A 284 -9.29 -12.31 -5.40
CA ILE A 284 -8.60 -13.60 -5.27
C ILE A 284 -7.17 -13.28 -4.82
N CYS A 285 -6.80 -13.58 -3.58
CA CYS A 285 -5.49 -13.19 -3.09
C CYS A 285 -4.88 -14.21 -2.14
N SER A 286 -3.57 -14.09 -1.94
CA SER A 286 -2.86 -14.89 -0.94
C SER A 286 -3.37 -14.60 0.47
N ASP A 287 -3.48 -15.64 1.31
CA ASP A 287 -3.82 -15.53 2.74
C ASP A 287 -2.54 -15.21 3.54
N VAL A 288 -2.08 -13.97 3.37
CA VAL A 288 -0.86 -13.49 4.04
C VAL A 288 -1.10 -12.14 4.71
N CYS A 289 -0.39 -11.89 5.80
CA CYS A 289 -0.44 -10.62 6.53
C CYS A 289 -1.89 -10.19 6.84
N ASP A 290 -2.27 -9.00 6.41
CA ASP A 290 -3.59 -8.42 6.69
C ASP A 290 -4.62 -8.65 5.55
N ASN A 291 -4.31 -9.44 4.52
CA ASN A 291 -5.21 -9.64 3.38
C ASN A 291 -6.59 -10.15 3.81
N SER A 292 -6.66 -11.08 4.78
CA SER A 292 -7.92 -11.63 5.33
C SER A 292 -8.75 -10.62 6.15
N ILE A 293 -8.22 -9.44 6.43
CA ILE A 293 -9.01 -8.32 6.99
C ILE A 293 -9.93 -7.75 5.92
N TYR A 294 -9.41 -7.57 4.71
CA TYR A 294 -10.09 -6.95 3.57
C TYR A 294 -10.87 -7.95 2.71
N VAL A 295 -10.42 -9.21 2.72
CA VAL A 295 -10.99 -10.29 1.91
C VAL A 295 -11.48 -11.41 2.82
N LYS A 296 -12.81 -11.61 2.84
CA LYS A 296 -13.44 -12.69 3.59
C LYS A 296 -13.71 -13.85 2.63
N ASP A 297 -13.04 -14.99 2.90
CA ASP A 297 -13.13 -16.17 2.04
C ASP A 297 -14.57 -16.62 1.85
N GLY A 298 -15.00 -16.83 0.59
CA GLY A 298 -16.38 -17.20 0.24
C GLY A 298 -17.43 -16.08 0.39
N ILE A 299 -17.05 -14.83 0.72
CA ILE A 299 -17.98 -13.70 0.95
C ILE A 299 -17.76 -12.57 -0.06
N ASN A 300 -16.53 -12.06 -0.18
CA ASN A 300 -16.17 -11.03 -1.16
C ASN A 300 -14.93 -11.42 -1.97
N GLY A 301 -14.45 -12.65 -1.82
CA GLY A 301 -13.30 -13.17 -2.52
C GLY A 301 -12.93 -14.57 -2.09
N PHE A 302 -11.78 -15.03 -2.57
CA PHE A 302 -11.19 -16.31 -2.20
C PHE A 302 -9.73 -16.15 -1.83
N LEU A 303 -9.32 -16.80 -0.75
CA LEU A 303 -7.97 -16.81 -0.25
C LEU A 303 -7.23 -18.08 -0.70
N PHE A 304 -5.90 -17.98 -0.87
CA PHE A 304 -5.06 -19.11 -1.23
C PHE A 304 -3.69 -19.04 -0.56
N ASP A 305 -3.02 -20.18 -0.46
CA ASP A 305 -1.60 -20.26 -0.09
C ASP A 305 -0.73 -19.89 -1.30
N PRO A 306 0.08 -18.82 -1.24
CA PRO A 306 0.92 -18.39 -2.37
C PRO A 306 2.08 -19.34 -2.69
N HIS A 307 2.42 -20.27 -1.78
CA HIS A 307 3.50 -21.24 -1.99
C HIS A 307 3.07 -22.45 -2.81
N HIS A 308 1.77 -22.61 -3.04
CA HIS A 308 1.17 -23.76 -3.74
C HIS A 308 0.36 -23.32 -4.97
N PRO A 309 0.89 -23.47 -6.20
CA PRO A 309 0.17 -23.13 -7.43
C PRO A 309 -1.21 -23.80 -7.54
N GLU A 310 -1.37 -24.99 -7.01
CA GLU A 310 -2.66 -25.70 -6.95
C GLU A 310 -3.69 -24.94 -6.11
N SER A 311 -3.28 -24.34 -4.98
CA SER A 311 -4.14 -23.51 -4.14
C SER A 311 -4.61 -22.27 -4.90
N ILE A 312 -3.70 -21.64 -5.67
CA ILE A 312 -4.02 -20.52 -6.55
C ILE A 312 -5.07 -20.94 -7.59
N ALA A 313 -4.83 -22.05 -8.30
CA ALA A 313 -5.74 -22.57 -9.32
C ALA A 313 -7.11 -22.94 -8.75
N ILE A 314 -7.19 -23.50 -7.55
CA ILE A 314 -8.46 -23.84 -6.88
C ILE A 314 -9.25 -22.57 -6.56
N SER A 315 -8.62 -21.55 -5.97
CA SER A 315 -9.31 -20.31 -5.61
C SER A 315 -9.77 -19.52 -6.83
N LEU A 316 -8.96 -19.49 -7.90
CA LEU A 316 -9.37 -18.95 -9.19
C LEU A 316 -10.56 -19.73 -9.77
N SER A 317 -10.52 -21.08 -9.78
CA SER A 317 -11.62 -21.90 -10.26
C SER A 317 -12.92 -21.63 -9.52
N LYS A 318 -12.88 -21.52 -8.17
CA LYS A 318 -14.06 -21.18 -7.36
C LYS A 318 -14.65 -19.83 -7.75
N ALA A 319 -13.80 -18.80 -7.93
CA ALA A 319 -14.23 -17.47 -8.30
C ALA A 319 -14.91 -17.47 -9.69
N LEU A 320 -14.28 -18.13 -10.68
CA LEU A 320 -14.79 -18.18 -12.04
C LEU A 320 -16.05 -19.03 -12.19
N ALA A 321 -16.31 -19.97 -11.26
CA ALA A 321 -17.50 -20.81 -11.21
C ALA A 321 -18.72 -20.15 -10.53
N LEU A 322 -18.58 -18.96 -9.93
CA LEU A 322 -19.71 -18.24 -9.33
C LEU A 322 -20.83 -18.03 -10.37
N ASN A 323 -22.07 -18.28 -9.99
CA ASN A 323 -23.20 -17.86 -10.80
C ASN A 323 -23.40 -16.33 -10.71
N ASP A 324 -24.29 -15.76 -11.52
CA ASP A 324 -24.46 -14.31 -11.61
C ASP A 324 -25.02 -13.68 -10.33
N GLU A 325 -25.81 -14.42 -9.55
CA GLU A 325 -26.34 -13.96 -8.26
C GLU A 325 -25.22 -13.91 -7.21
N GLN A 326 -24.48 -15.00 -7.08
CA GLN A 326 -23.31 -15.07 -6.20
C GLN A 326 -22.27 -14.00 -6.54
N TYR A 327 -21.95 -13.84 -7.84
CA TYR A 327 -21.02 -12.82 -8.31
C TYR A 327 -21.46 -11.41 -7.89
N ARG A 328 -22.74 -11.06 -8.10
CA ARG A 328 -23.29 -9.77 -7.67
C ARG A 328 -23.19 -9.57 -6.16
N LEU A 329 -23.46 -10.61 -5.37
CA LEU A 329 -23.33 -10.55 -3.92
C LEU A 329 -21.87 -10.30 -3.50
N PHE A 330 -20.90 -10.97 -4.13
CA PHE A 330 -19.48 -10.74 -3.87
C PHE A 330 -19.08 -9.29 -4.19
N CYS A 331 -19.57 -8.72 -5.29
CA CYS A 331 -19.32 -7.32 -5.64
C CYS A 331 -19.86 -6.35 -4.58
N MET A 332 -21.09 -6.57 -4.11
CA MET A 332 -21.71 -5.75 -3.07
C MET A 332 -20.97 -5.86 -1.76
N ASN A 333 -20.59 -7.08 -1.35
CA ASN A 333 -19.84 -7.33 -0.13
C ASN A 333 -18.44 -6.68 -0.17
N SER A 334 -17.76 -6.69 -1.33
CA SER A 334 -16.50 -5.97 -1.52
C SER A 334 -16.68 -4.48 -1.25
N ARG A 335 -17.67 -3.84 -1.86
CA ARG A 335 -17.94 -2.40 -1.65
C ARG A 335 -18.30 -2.10 -0.20
N GLN A 336 -19.19 -2.86 0.40
CA GLN A 336 -19.59 -2.68 1.81
C GLN A 336 -18.38 -2.80 2.76
N ASN A 337 -17.49 -3.75 2.50
CA ASN A 337 -16.27 -3.92 3.28
C ASN A 337 -15.34 -2.71 3.13
N ALA A 338 -15.22 -2.16 1.91
CA ALA A 338 -14.45 -0.95 1.68
C ALA A 338 -15.02 0.26 2.43
N GLU A 339 -16.32 0.49 2.38
CA GLU A 339 -16.99 1.59 3.09
C GLU A 339 -16.80 1.52 4.61
N THR A 340 -16.76 0.30 5.15
CA THR A 340 -16.55 0.07 6.59
C THR A 340 -15.09 0.27 7.01
N LEU A 341 -14.12 -0.18 6.21
CA LEU A 341 -12.73 -0.28 6.63
C LEU A 341 -11.83 0.85 6.12
N LEU A 342 -12.22 1.52 5.03
CA LEU A 342 -11.33 2.42 4.28
C LEU A 342 -11.77 3.88 4.31
N ASN A 343 -12.63 4.24 5.24
CA ASN A 343 -13.18 5.58 5.39
C ASN A 343 -12.08 6.60 5.72
N SER A 344 -12.04 7.71 4.97
CA SER A 344 -11.04 8.76 5.11
C SER A 344 -11.18 9.59 6.40
N ASP A 345 -12.42 9.78 6.89
CA ASP A 345 -12.64 10.49 8.15
C ASP A 345 -12.15 9.68 9.33
N ASP A 346 -12.49 8.39 9.40
CA ASP A 346 -11.97 7.48 10.43
C ASP A 346 -10.44 7.42 10.43
N PHE A 347 -9.84 7.42 9.23
CA PHE A 347 -8.40 7.41 9.07
C PHE A 347 -7.76 8.68 9.67
N VAL A 348 -8.22 9.86 9.29
CA VAL A 348 -7.65 11.12 9.80
C VAL A 348 -7.93 11.33 11.26
N ASP A 349 -9.11 10.93 11.75
CA ASP A 349 -9.52 11.07 13.17
C ASP A 349 -8.64 10.22 14.10
N LYS A 350 -8.14 9.06 13.64
CA LYS A 350 -7.15 8.25 14.36
C LYS A 350 -5.82 9.02 14.56
N TYR A 351 -5.34 9.74 13.54
CA TYR A 351 -4.16 10.61 13.67
C TYR A 351 -4.44 11.78 14.60
N ILE A 352 -5.61 12.43 14.47
CA ILE A 352 -6.00 13.56 15.32
C ILE A 352 -6.09 13.14 16.80
N LYS A 353 -6.59 11.93 17.08
CA LYS A 353 -6.59 11.40 18.45
C LYS A 353 -5.17 11.29 19.03
N ILE A 354 -4.17 10.87 18.25
CA ILE A 354 -2.78 10.82 18.70
C ILE A 354 -2.24 12.23 18.96
N ILE A 355 -2.56 13.18 18.08
CA ILE A 355 -2.10 14.56 18.13
C ILE A 355 -2.68 15.31 19.35
N ASN A 356 -3.94 15.07 19.68
CA ASN A 356 -4.66 15.79 20.75
C ASN A 356 -4.43 15.21 22.17
N VAL A 357 -3.87 14.01 22.29
CA VAL A 357 -3.58 13.39 23.61
C VAL A 357 -2.34 14.03 24.27
N LYS A 358 -1.54 14.81 23.55
CA LYS A 358 -0.34 15.50 23.99
C LYS A 358 -0.41 17.00 23.75
#